data_1dd58024a2466aaf15727829548d5f1d
#
_entry.id   1dd58024a2466aaf15727829548d5f1d
#
_cell.length_a   1.000
_cell.length_b   1.000
_cell.length_c   1.000
_cell.angle_alpha   90.00
_cell.angle_beta   90.00
_cell.angle_gamma   90.00
#
_symmetry.space_group_name_H-M   'P 1'
#
loop_
_entity.id
_entity.type
_entity.pdbx_description
1 polymer ?
#
loop_
_entity_poly.entity_id
_entity_poly.type
_entity_poly.pdbx_seq_one_letter_code
_entity_poly.pdbx_strand_id
1 'polypeptide(L)'
;MPRYLVVRSFEVGEEQMPAVGRRSRELVEGDFAQITWEHSHVVVDDEGLVHTYCVYDAPSEQTVRDHARMLGKHTIDALHEIAGDVTPADFPPV
;
A
#
# COMPACT_ATOMS: atom_id res chain seq x y z
N MET A 1 -14.45 6.51 -4.79
CA MET A 1 -14.26 5.62 -3.64
C MET A 1 -13.20 6.22 -2.71
N PRO A 2 -13.22 5.90 -1.42
CA PRO A 2 -12.17 6.39 -0.52
C PRO A 2 -10.79 5.89 -0.91
N ARG A 3 -9.79 6.69 -0.58
CA ARG A 3 -8.38 6.32 -0.75
C ARG A 3 -7.77 6.06 0.61
N TYR A 4 -6.88 5.08 0.67
CA TYR A 4 -6.28 4.65 1.93
C TYR A 4 -4.76 4.66 1.83
N LEU A 5 -4.11 5.14 2.90
CA LEU A 5 -2.67 4.99 3.10
C LEU A 5 -2.45 3.77 3.98
N VAL A 6 -1.70 2.80 3.46
CA VAL A 6 -1.42 1.56 4.17
C VAL A 6 0.08 1.47 4.44
N VAL A 7 0.44 1.42 5.70
CA VAL A 7 1.83 1.29 6.13
C VAL A 7 2.06 -0.15 6.56
N ARG A 8 3.03 -0.81 5.93
CA ARG A 8 3.31 -2.24 6.15
C ARG A 8 4.76 -2.50 6.50
N SER A 9 4.96 -3.52 7.34
CA SER A 9 6.29 -4.07 7.61
C SER A 9 6.32 -5.50 7.07
N PHE A 10 7.28 -5.79 6.20
CA PHE A 10 7.43 -7.11 5.61
C PHE A 10 8.48 -7.93 6.35
N GLU A 11 8.27 -9.25 6.38
CA GLU A 11 9.20 -10.21 7.00
C GLU A 11 10.27 -10.66 6.03
N VAL A 12 10.38 -10.00 4.88
CA VAL A 12 11.28 -10.37 3.78
C VAL A 12 12.19 -9.21 3.43
N GLY A 13 13.31 -9.51 2.81
CA GLY A 13 14.25 -8.52 2.33
C GLY A 13 13.86 -7.97 0.95
N GLU A 14 14.61 -6.97 0.50
CA GLU A 14 14.35 -6.27 -0.76
C GLU A 14 14.33 -7.19 -1.97
N GLU A 15 15.17 -8.21 -1.98
CA GLU A 15 15.28 -9.15 -3.10
C GLU A 15 14.02 -9.98 -3.33
N GLN A 16 13.14 -10.07 -2.33
CA GLN A 16 11.88 -10.81 -2.43
C GLN A 16 10.70 -9.93 -2.84
N MET A 17 10.89 -8.62 -2.85
CA MET A 17 9.81 -7.67 -3.15
C MET A 17 9.24 -7.80 -4.57
N PRO A 18 10.01 -8.12 -5.61
CA PRO A 18 9.40 -8.36 -6.93
C PRO A 18 8.33 -9.45 -6.92
N ALA A 19 8.54 -10.53 -6.16
CA ALA A 19 7.54 -11.59 -6.03
C ALA A 19 6.30 -11.11 -5.27
N VAL A 20 6.51 -10.34 -4.21
CA VAL A 20 5.41 -9.73 -3.43
C VAL A 20 4.60 -8.79 -4.31
N GLY A 21 5.25 -7.94 -5.08
CA GLY A 21 4.59 -7.00 -5.99
C GLY A 21 3.77 -7.71 -7.06
N ARG A 22 4.30 -8.78 -7.65
CA ARG A 22 3.56 -9.58 -8.62
C ARG A 22 2.32 -10.21 -8.00
N ARG A 23 2.44 -10.75 -6.79
CA ARG A 23 1.30 -11.33 -6.08
C ARG A 23 0.22 -10.28 -5.79
N SER A 24 0.64 -9.09 -5.35
CA SER A 24 -0.29 -7.97 -5.11
C SER A 24 -1.03 -7.61 -6.39
N ARG A 25 -0.33 -7.52 -7.52
CA ARG A 25 -0.95 -7.21 -8.81
C ARG A 25 -1.95 -8.29 -9.24
N GLU A 26 -1.60 -9.56 -9.06
CA GLU A 26 -2.52 -10.67 -9.34
C GLU A 26 -3.83 -10.53 -8.56
N LEU A 27 -3.73 -10.14 -7.29
CA LEU A 27 -4.91 -9.98 -6.44
C LEU A 27 -5.80 -8.83 -6.91
N VAL A 28 -5.22 -7.66 -7.26
CA VAL A 28 -6.02 -6.52 -7.71
C VAL A 28 -6.53 -6.69 -9.15
N GLU A 29 -5.96 -7.59 -9.93
CA GLU A 29 -6.48 -7.95 -11.26
C GLU A 29 -7.48 -9.10 -11.18
N GLY A 30 -7.59 -9.78 -10.04
CA GLY A 30 -8.47 -10.93 -9.82
C GLY A 30 -9.53 -10.67 -8.76
N ASP A 31 -9.42 -11.34 -7.62
CA ASP A 31 -10.44 -11.32 -6.56
C ASP A 31 -10.66 -9.95 -5.93
N PHE A 32 -9.70 -9.03 -6.06
CA PHE A 32 -9.78 -7.68 -5.51
C PHE A 32 -9.79 -6.61 -6.62
N ALA A 33 -10.50 -6.90 -7.71
CA ALA A 33 -10.57 -6.00 -8.86
C ALA A 33 -11.24 -4.65 -8.53
N GLN A 34 -11.98 -4.55 -7.43
CA GLN A 34 -12.53 -3.28 -6.96
C GLN A 34 -11.52 -2.35 -6.31
N ILE A 35 -10.30 -2.85 -6.05
CA ILE A 35 -9.20 -2.04 -5.51
C ILE A 35 -8.37 -1.49 -6.68
N THR A 36 -8.09 -0.19 -6.66
CA THR A 36 -7.10 0.41 -7.54
C THR A 36 -5.83 0.65 -6.72
N TRP A 37 -4.77 -0.05 -7.09
CA TRP A 37 -3.45 0.18 -6.50
C TRP A 37 -2.80 1.35 -7.22
N GLU A 38 -2.75 2.52 -6.58
CA GLU A 38 -2.22 3.72 -7.21
C GLU A 38 -0.69 3.69 -7.27
N HIS A 39 -0.05 3.53 -6.12
CA HIS A 39 1.41 3.43 -6.03
C HIS A 39 1.83 3.01 -4.63
N SER A 40 3.10 2.66 -4.49
CA SER A 40 3.72 2.34 -3.20
C SER A 40 5.12 2.94 -3.16
N HIS A 41 5.50 3.42 -1.97
CA HIS A 41 6.88 3.76 -1.67
C HIS A 41 7.49 2.59 -0.90
N VAL A 42 8.66 2.15 -1.33
CA VAL A 42 9.40 1.06 -0.69
C VAL A 42 10.55 1.67 0.11
N VAL A 43 10.60 1.34 1.39
CA VAL A 43 11.66 1.80 2.29
C VAL A 43 12.34 0.56 2.87
N VAL A 44 13.67 0.57 2.89
CA VAL A 44 14.46 -0.50 3.51
C VAL A 44 15.09 0.09 4.76
N ASP A 45 14.85 -0.54 5.92
CA ASP A 45 15.38 -0.06 7.19
C ASP A 45 16.84 -0.46 7.40
N ASP A 46 17.42 -0.05 8.53
CA ASP A 46 18.82 -0.30 8.85
C ASP A 46 19.12 -1.78 9.02
N GLU A 47 18.12 -2.60 9.25
CA GLU A 47 18.25 -4.06 9.40
C GLU A 47 18.04 -4.81 8.08
N GLY A 48 17.74 -4.07 6.99
CA GLY A 48 17.49 -4.65 5.68
C GLY A 48 16.06 -5.14 5.48
N LEU A 49 15.15 -4.85 6.40
CA LEU A 49 13.75 -5.23 6.26
C LEU A 49 12.96 -4.16 5.49
N VAL A 50 11.98 -4.62 4.74
CA VAL A 50 11.20 -3.77 3.85
C VAL A 50 9.95 -3.25 4.55
N HIS A 51 9.70 -1.95 4.37
CA HIS A 51 8.46 -1.29 4.75
C HIS A 51 7.86 -0.64 3.53
N THR A 52 6.54 -0.66 3.38
CA THR A 52 5.89 0.01 2.27
C THR A 52 4.83 0.98 2.74
N TYR A 53 4.71 2.08 1.99
CA TYR A 53 3.69 3.10 2.16
C TYR A 53 2.88 3.09 0.88
N CYS A 54 1.72 2.45 0.93
CA CYS A 54 0.91 2.17 -0.26
C CYS A 54 -0.34 3.04 -0.29
N VAL A 55 -0.72 3.50 -1.48
CA VAL A 55 -1.97 4.23 -1.67
C VAL A 55 -2.90 3.37 -2.52
N TYR A 56 -4.08 3.09 -1.97
CA TYR A 56 -5.13 2.33 -2.64
C TYR A 56 -6.43 3.11 -2.67
N ASP A 57 -7.16 2.98 -3.78
CA ASP A 57 -8.56 3.40 -3.89
C ASP A 57 -9.40 2.12 -3.74
N ALA A 58 -10.28 2.08 -2.76
CA ALA A 58 -11.03 0.87 -2.43
C ALA A 58 -12.40 1.21 -1.85
N PRO A 59 -13.38 0.28 -1.94
CA PRO A 59 -14.72 0.51 -1.42
C PRO A 59 -14.77 0.73 0.10
N SER A 60 -13.88 0.07 0.85
CA SER A 60 -13.88 0.15 2.31
C SER A 60 -12.52 -0.25 2.87
N GLU A 61 -12.28 0.12 4.13
CA GLU A 61 -11.10 -0.31 4.88
C GLU A 61 -11.03 -1.84 4.95
N GLN A 62 -12.16 -2.50 5.13
CA GLN A 62 -12.20 -3.96 5.23
C GLN A 62 -11.70 -4.63 3.96
N THR A 63 -12.03 -4.08 2.79
CA THR A 63 -11.54 -4.59 1.51
C THR A 63 -10.02 -4.54 1.44
N VAL A 64 -9.43 -3.45 1.92
CA VAL A 64 -7.96 -3.31 1.98
C VAL A 64 -7.36 -4.34 2.93
N ARG A 65 -7.97 -4.55 4.09
CA ARG A 65 -7.50 -5.55 5.07
C ARG A 65 -7.60 -6.97 4.53
N ASP A 66 -8.67 -7.27 3.80
CA ASP A 66 -8.85 -8.60 3.18
C ASP A 66 -7.78 -8.85 2.11
N HIS A 67 -7.47 -7.84 1.30
CA HIS A 67 -6.39 -7.91 0.32
C HIS A 67 -5.05 -8.18 1.01
N ALA A 68 -4.75 -7.46 2.10
CA ALA A 68 -3.53 -7.64 2.85
C ALA A 68 -3.40 -9.06 3.41
N ARG A 69 -4.51 -9.63 3.90
CA ARG A 69 -4.53 -10.98 4.43
C ARG A 69 -4.20 -12.01 3.35
N MET A 70 -4.73 -11.84 2.15
CA MET A 70 -4.46 -12.74 1.03
C MET A 70 -3.02 -12.58 0.51
N LEU A 71 -2.47 -11.37 0.55
CA LEU A 71 -1.09 -11.13 0.15
C LEU A 71 -0.11 -11.80 1.11
N GLY A 72 -0.33 -11.68 2.42
CA GLY A 72 0.49 -12.32 3.46
C GLY A 72 1.89 -11.74 3.59
N LYS A 73 2.68 -12.35 4.46
CA LYS A 73 4.12 -12.07 4.69
C LYS A 73 4.40 -10.66 5.19
N HIS A 74 3.42 -9.99 5.77
CA HIS A 74 3.59 -8.64 6.33
C HIS A 74 2.59 -8.38 7.43
N THR A 75 2.82 -7.30 8.18
CA THR A 75 1.86 -6.75 9.12
C THR A 75 1.45 -5.37 8.64
N ILE A 76 0.20 -4.99 8.90
CA ILE A 76 -0.26 -3.61 8.70
C ILE A 76 0.04 -2.85 9.99
N ASP A 77 0.95 -1.88 9.90
CA ASP A 77 1.32 -1.04 11.03
C ASP A 77 0.35 0.12 11.22
N ALA A 78 -0.20 0.63 10.12
CA ALA A 78 -1.18 1.70 10.13
C ALA A 78 -2.02 1.65 8.86
N LEU A 79 -3.28 2.05 8.96
CA LEU A 79 -4.19 2.18 7.84
C LEU A 79 -5.07 3.40 8.09
N HIS A 80 -4.97 4.37 7.18
CA HIS A 80 -5.69 5.63 7.31
C HIS A 80 -6.47 5.93 6.04
N GLU A 81 -7.69 6.42 6.20
CA GLU A 81 -8.39 7.01 5.07
C GLU A 81 -7.76 8.36 4.76
N ILE A 82 -7.42 8.58 3.50
CA ILE A 82 -6.79 9.82 3.05
C ILE A 82 -7.87 10.89 2.92
N ALA A 83 -7.70 12.01 3.64
CA ALA A 83 -8.63 13.13 3.54
C ALA A 83 -8.39 13.96 2.27
N GLY A 84 -7.15 14.03 1.81
CA GLY A 84 -6.78 14.75 0.61
C GLY A 84 -5.28 14.80 0.43
N ASP A 85 -4.84 15.25 -0.73
CA ASP A 85 -3.44 15.43 -1.04
C ASP A 85 -3.11 16.92 -1.00
N VAL A 86 -1.91 17.25 -0.51
CA VAL A 86 -1.43 18.63 -0.46
C VAL A 86 -0.14 18.72 -1.27
N THR A 87 -0.10 19.67 -2.19
CA THR A 87 1.07 19.92 -3.04
C THR A 87 1.42 21.39 -3.03
N PRO A 88 2.62 21.77 -3.49
CA PRO A 88 2.97 23.20 -3.61
C PRO A 88 1.99 24.00 -4.45
N ALA A 89 1.33 23.35 -5.42
CA ALA A 89 0.35 24.02 -6.30
C ALA A 89 -0.90 24.48 -5.54
N ASP A 90 -1.16 23.92 -4.35
CA ASP A 90 -2.32 24.28 -3.54
C ASP A 90 -2.13 25.59 -2.77
N PHE A 91 -0.92 26.16 -2.80
CA PHE A 91 -0.56 27.34 -2.03
C PHE A 91 -0.06 28.45 -2.96
N PRO A 92 -0.26 29.76 -2.57
CA PRO A 92 0.27 30.84 -3.37
C PRO A 92 1.81 30.84 -3.34
N PRO A 93 2.47 31.40 -4.36
CA PRO A 93 3.91 31.56 -4.37
C PRO A 93 4.39 32.39 -3.20
N VAL A 94 5.55 32.05 -2.66
CA VAL A 94 6.20 32.84 -1.58
C VAL A 94 7.07 33.93 -2.14
#